data_2181a0358f0fef7ab144c6ad43274e7c
#
_entry.id   2181a0358f0fef7ab144c6ad43274e7c
#
_cell.length_a   1.000
_cell.length_b   1.000
_cell.length_c   1.000
_cell.angle_alpha   90.00
_cell.angle_beta   90.00
_cell.angle_gamma   90.00
#
_symmetry.space_group_name_H-M   'P 1'
#
loop_
_entity.id
_entity.type
_entity.pdbx_description
1 polymer ?
#
loop_
_entity_poly.entity_id
_entity_poly.type
_entity_poly.pdbx_seq_one_letter_code
_entity_poly.pdbx_strand_id
1 'polypeptide(L)'
;MKTIGLLGGMSWESTIPYYRLINEGIKQRLGGLHSAQVLLHSVDFHEIEECQRRGEWDKTGDILAEAALGLQRAGAEGIVLCTNTMHKGVHAIESRCSLPFLHIADATGRAITGAGMTRVALLGTRYTMEQDFYRGRVTEQFSINCLIPEADERAKINQIIFEELCLGQFTEASRAYYAQVIARLAEQGAQGVIFGCTEIGLLVPEERSVLPVFDTAAIHAEDAVAFMLS
;
A
#
# COMPACT_ATOMS: atom_id res chain seq x y z
N MET A 1 -9.93 -2.96 22.60
CA MET A 1 -9.51 -2.87 21.18
C MET A 1 -9.53 -1.42 20.78
N LYS A 2 -8.44 -0.94 20.18
CA LYS A 2 -8.30 0.45 19.71
C LYS A 2 -9.13 0.70 18.46
N THR A 3 -9.53 1.95 18.24
CA THR A 3 -10.21 2.41 17.04
C THR A 3 -9.18 2.83 15.99
N ILE A 4 -9.21 2.27 14.79
CA ILE A 4 -8.29 2.62 13.71
C ILE A 4 -8.93 3.61 12.73
N GLY A 5 -8.18 4.65 12.37
CA GLY A 5 -8.55 5.61 11.33
C GLY A 5 -7.94 5.22 9.98
N LEU A 6 -8.77 5.00 8.97
CA LEU A 6 -8.36 4.72 7.61
C LEU A 6 -8.46 5.98 6.74
N LEU A 7 -7.35 6.38 6.13
CA LEU A 7 -7.31 7.36 5.05
C LEU A 7 -7.37 6.59 3.72
N GLY A 8 -8.54 6.55 3.12
CA GLY A 8 -8.84 5.78 1.91
C GLY A 8 -9.31 6.65 0.74
N GLY A 9 -9.80 5.99 -0.31
CA GLY A 9 -10.33 6.63 -1.50
C GLY A 9 -9.32 6.80 -2.64
N MET A 10 -8.11 6.27 -2.50
CA MET A 10 -7.01 6.45 -3.45
C MET A 10 -6.41 5.12 -4.01
N SER A 11 -7.11 4.24 -4.65
CA SER A 11 -8.51 4.30 -5.05
C SER A 11 -9.48 3.81 -3.96
N TRP A 12 -10.79 3.97 -4.21
CA TRP A 12 -11.80 3.37 -3.34
C TRP A 12 -11.85 1.83 -3.51
N GLU A 13 -11.53 1.32 -4.70
CA GLU A 13 -11.43 -0.10 -5.00
C GLU A 13 -10.45 -0.81 -4.07
N SER A 14 -9.29 -0.21 -3.81
CA SER A 14 -8.28 -0.76 -2.90
C SER A 14 -8.59 -0.51 -1.42
N THR A 15 -9.45 0.46 -1.11
CA THR A 15 -9.87 0.75 0.26
C THR A 15 -10.83 -0.31 0.81
N ILE A 16 -11.69 -0.88 -0.02
CA ILE A 16 -12.61 -1.96 0.36
C ILE A 16 -11.87 -3.19 0.94
N PRO A 17 -10.80 -3.70 0.31
CA PRO A 17 -9.99 -4.77 0.88
C PRO A 17 -9.45 -4.46 2.28
N TYR A 18 -9.01 -3.23 2.57
CA TYR A 18 -8.57 -2.87 3.93
C TYR A 18 -9.67 -3.07 4.97
N TYR A 19 -10.87 -2.55 4.71
CA TYR A 19 -11.99 -2.73 5.62
C TYR A 19 -12.30 -4.20 5.85
N ARG A 20 -12.31 -5.01 4.80
CA ARG A 20 -12.57 -6.45 4.87
C ARG A 20 -11.47 -7.17 5.66
N LEU A 21 -10.20 -6.99 5.27
CA LEU A 21 -9.06 -7.70 5.86
C LEU A 21 -8.91 -7.39 7.36
N ILE A 22 -9.09 -6.13 7.75
CA ILE A 22 -9.02 -5.73 9.16
C ILE A 22 -10.15 -6.41 9.96
N ASN A 23 -11.40 -6.43 9.44
CA ASN A 23 -12.50 -7.10 10.10
C ASN A 23 -12.30 -8.62 10.17
N GLU A 24 -11.83 -9.26 9.10
CA GLU A 24 -11.50 -10.68 9.08
C GLU A 24 -10.40 -11.01 10.09
N GLY A 25 -9.35 -10.18 10.18
CA GLY A 25 -8.25 -10.33 11.13
C GLY A 25 -8.69 -10.21 12.59
N ILE A 26 -9.56 -9.25 12.90
CA ILE A 26 -10.17 -9.13 14.25
C ILE A 26 -11.05 -10.35 14.57
N LYS A 27 -11.91 -10.73 13.64
CA LYS A 27 -12.79 -11.91 13.82
C LYS A 27 -11.97 -13.19 14.03
N GLN A 28 -10.88 -13.37 13.30
CA GLN A 28 -10.00 -14.53 13.45
C GLN A 28 -9.36 -14.61 14.84
N ARG A 29 -8.98 -13.45 15.42
CA ARG A 29 -8.30 -13.40 16.72
C ARG A 29 -9.22 -13.42 17.93
N LEU A 30 -10.38 -12.77 17.83
CA LEU A 30 -11.31 -12.64 18.95
C LEU A 30 -12.51 -13.61 18.84
N GLY A 31 -12.81 -14.13 17.65
CA GLY A 31 -13.90 -15.06 17.40
C GLY A 31 -15.29 -14.42 17.42
N GLY A 32 -16.33 -15.25 17.34
CA GLY A 32 -17.73 -14.85 17.51
C GLY A 32 -18.18 -13.77 16.53
N LEU A 33 -18.85 -12.75 17.07
CA LEU A 33 -19.39 -11.60 16.31
C LEU A 33 -18.46 -10.36 16.38
N HIS A 34 -17.22 -10.53 16.84
CA HIS A 34 -16.28 -9.42 16.88
C HIS A 34 -16.00 -8.85 15.48
N SER A 35 -16.00 -7.53 15.39
CA SER A 35 -15.61 -6.74 14.22
C SER A 35 -14.70 -5.59 14.65
N ALA A 36 -13.98 -5.04 13.70
CA ALA A 36 -13.05 -3.93 13.94
C ALA A 36 -13.79 -2.61 14.23
N GLN A 37 -13.24 -1.79 15.14
CA GLN A 37 -13.66 -0.41 15.32
C GLN A 37 -12.91 0.46 14.29
N VAL A 38 -13.58 0.88 13.23
CA VAL A 38 -12.98 1.58 12.08
C VAL A 38 -13.67 2.91 11.85
N LEU A 39 -12.88 3.96 11.69
CA LEU A 39 -13.28 5.24 11.13
C LEU A 39 -12.65 5.37 9.75
N LEU A 40 -13.44 5.61 8.72
CA LEU A 40 -12.95 5.77 7.34
C LEU A 40 -13.20 7.21 6.86
N HIS A 41 -12.13 7.88 6.47
CA HIS A 41 -12.19 9.09 5.66
C HIS A 41 -11.78 8.75 4.24
N SER A 42 -12.74 8.71 3.33
CA SER A 42 -12.51 8.44 1.90
C SER A 42 -12.46 9.76 1.15
N VAL A 43 -11.30 10.08 0.55
CA VAL A 43 -11.12 11.30 -0.26
C VAL A 43 -11.59 11.08 -1.70
N ASP A 44 -11.79 12.18 -2.45
CA ASP A 44 -11.96 12.12 -3.90
C ASP A 44 -10.59 11.92 -4.57
N PHE A 45 -10.40 10.76 -5.22
CA PHE A 45 -9.13 10.43 -5.87
C PHE A 45 -8.80 11.35 -7.05
N HIS A 46 -9.81 11.88 -7.72
CA HIS A 46 -9.60 12.79 -8.85
C HIS A 46 -8.76 14.01 -8.43
N GLU A 47 -9.09 14.63 -7.30
CA GLU A 47 -8.33 15.79 -6.79
C GLU A 47 -6.89 15.41 -6.43
N ILE A 48 -6.69 14.26 -5.80
CA ILE A 48 -5.36 13.77 -5.42
C ILE A 48 -4.53 13.43 -6.67
N GLU A 49 -5.10 12.70 -7.65
CA GLU A 49 -4.43 12.33 -8.90
C GLU A 49 -4.02 13.57 -9.70
N GLU A 50 -4.90 14.56 -9.80
CA GLU A 50 -4.60 15.82 -10.49
C GLU A 50 -3.40 16.55 -9.87
N CYS A 51 -3.33 16.61 -8.54
CA CYS A 51 -2.19 17.15 -7.83
C CYS A 51 -0.92 16.32 -8.06
N GLN A 52 -1.01 14.99 -8.04
CA GLN A 52 0.13 14.11 -8.35
C GLN A 52 0.68 14.38 -9.76
N ARG A 53 -0.20 14.46 -10.76
CA ARG A 53 0.16 14.73 -12.16
C ARG A 53 0.80 16.10 -12.36
N ARG A 54 0.37 17.11 -11.57
CA ARG A 54 0.93 18.47 -11.57
C ARG A 54 2.19 18.61 -10.70
N GLY A 55 2.51 17.59 -9.90
CA GLY A 55 3.63 17.66 -8.95
C GLY A 55 3.34 18.49 -7.69
N GLU A 56 2.08 18.77 -7.39
CA GLU A 56 1.62 19.56 -6.24
C GLU A 56 1.58 18.69 -4.96
N TRP A 57 2.70 18.11 -4.59
CA TRP A 57 2.80 17.14 -3.47
C TRP A 57 2.49 17.76 -2.10
N ASP A 58 2.85 19.02 -1.89
CA ASP A 58 2.55 19.72 -0.63
C ASP A 58 1.03 19.84 -0.44
N LYS A 59 0.30 20.17 -1.51
CA LYS A 59 -1.16 20.25 -1.48
C LYS A 59 -1.81 18.91 -1.15
N THR A 60 -1.31 17.81 -1.72
CA THR A 60 -1.81 16.48 -1.36
C THR A 60 -1.51 16.14 0.10
N GLY A 61 -0.32 16.53 0.59
CA GLY A 61 0.04 16.40 2.00
C GLY A 61 -0.92 17.13 2.93
N ASP A 62 -1.28 18.36 2.59
CA ASP A 62 -2.24 19.17 3.36
C ASP A 62 -3.63 18.56 3.40
N ILE A 63 -4.14 18.09 2.26
CA ILE A 63 -5.46 17.42 2.18
C ILE A 63 -5.48 16.20 3.11
N LEU A 64 -4.46 15.37 3.06
CA LEU A 64 -4.38 14.14 3.86
C LEU A 64 -4.15 14.44 5.36
N ALA A 65 -3.40 15.48 5.67
CA ALA A 65 -3.21 15.92 7.07
C ALA A 65 -4.53 16.43 7.69
N GLU A 66 -5.33 17.20 6.95
CA GLU A 66 -6.66 17.60 7.40
C GLU A 66 -7.61 16.42 7.61
N ALA A 67 -7.57 15.46 6.70
CA ALA A 67 -8.35 14.22 6.81
C ALA A 67 -7.92 13.40 8.06
N ALA A 68 -6.61 13.29 8.33
CA ALA A 68 -6.08 12.64 9.52
C ALA A 68 -6.51 13.33 10.81
N LEU A 69 -6.48 14.68 10.86
CA LEU A 69 -7.00 15.46 11.98
C LEU A 69 -8.50 15.24 12.17
N GLY A 70 -9.26 15.09 11.08
CA GLY A 70 -10.68 14.71 11.13
C GLY A 70 -10.90 13.37 11.83
N LEU A 71 -10.11 12.36 11.48
CA LEU A 71 -10.13 11.04 12.11
C LEU A 71 -9.73 11.10 13.59
N GLN A 72 -8.69 11.86 13.92
CA GLN A 72 -8.27 12.07 15.32
C GLN A 72 -9.40 12.70 16.16
N ARG A 73 -10.04 13.74 15.64
CA ARG A 73 -11.20 14.39 16.33
C ARG A 73 -12.39 13.45 16.47
N ALA A 74 -12.56 12.51 15.54
CA ALA A 74 -13.61 11.50 15.59
C ALA A 74 -13.32 10.34 16.56
N GLY A 75 -12.12 10.30 17.16
CA GLY A 75 -11.73 9.31 18.16
C GLY A 75 -10.89 8.14 17.62
N ALA A 76 -10.27 8.27 16.46
CA ALA A 76 -9.25 7.32 16.04
C ALA A 76 -8.05 7.35 17.01
N GLU A 77 -7.42 6.20 17.22
CA GLU A 77 -6.25 6.02 18.08
C GLU A 77 -4.97 5.71 17.29
N GLY A 78 -5.08 5.48 15.98
CA GLY A 78 -3.98 5.33 15.06
C GLY A 78 -4.44 5.58 13.62
N ILE A 79 -3.52 5.85 12.72
CA ILE A 79 -3.78 6.18 11.31
C ILE A 79 -3.15 5.14 10.38
N VAL A 80 -3.94 4.66 9.43
CA VAL A 80 -3.54 3.83 8.29
C VAL A 80 -3.86 4.57 7.01
N LEU A 81 -2.85 4.81 6.18
CA LEU A 81 -3.00 5.40 4.85
C LEU A 81 -3.10 4.27 3.81
N CYS A 82 -4.31 4.07 3.24
CA CYS A 82 -4.65 2.91 2.40
C CYS A 82 -4.12 3.02 0.96
N THR A 83 -2.89 3.46 0.78
CA THR A 83 -2.22 3.62 -0.53
C THR A 83 -0.72 3.67 -0.36
N ASN A 84 0.06 3.18 -1.33
CA ASN A 84 1.53 3.29 -1.26
C ASN A 84 2.03 4.68 -1.66
N THR A 85 1.59 5.22 -2.80
CA THR A 85 2.14 6.45 -3.39
C THR A 85 2.06 7.65 -2.46
N MET A 86 0.95 7.80 -1.72
CA MET A 86 0.75 8.97 -0.87
C MET A 86 1.55 8.94 0.43
N HIS A 87 2.25 7.85 0.74
CA HIS A 87 3.28 7.85 1.79
C HIS A 87 4.43 8.84 1.50
N LYS A 88 4.54 9.31 0.27
CA LYS A 88 5.43 10.44 -0.07
C LYS A 88 5.11 11.71 0.74
N GLY A 89 3.85 11.93 1.07
CA GLY A 89 3.38 13.07 1.85
C GLY A 89 3.24 12.82 3.36
N VAL A 90 3.74 11.68 3.87
CA VAL A 90 3.53 11.27 5.26
C VAL A 90 3.98 12.31 6.29
N HIS A 91 5.06 13.05 6.02
CA HIS A 91 5.56 14.09 6.91
C HIS A 91 4.52 15.18 7.21
N ALA A 92 3.68 15.56 6.22
CA ALA A 92 2.61 16.53 6.45
C ALA A 92 1.55 15.98 7.43
N ILE A 93 1.26 14.67 7.38
CA ILE A 93 0.34 14.02 8.32
C ILE A 93 0.96 13.98 9.73
N GLU A 94 2.19 13.46 9.87
CA GLU A 94 2.87 13.29 11.15
C GLU A 94 3.17 14.63 11.86
N SER A 95 3.39 15.71 11.10
CA SER A 95 3.63 17.04 11.68
C SER A 95 2.37 17.68 12.27
N ARG A 96 1.18 17.25 11.88
CA ARG A 96 -0.10 17.84 12.28
C ARG A 96 -0.99 16.90 13.10
N CYS A 97 -0.93 15.60 12.86
CA CYS A 97 -1.67 14.57 13.57
C CYS A 97 -0.76 13.88 14.59
N SER A 98 -1.14 13.89 15.86
CA SER A 98 -0.34 13.31 16.96
C SER A 98 -0.55 11.81 17.16
N LEU A 99 -1.44 11.18 16.37
CA LEU A 99 -1.70 9.75 16.47
C LEU A 99 -0.55 8.93 15.89
N PRO A 100 -0.31 7.72 16.41
CA PRO A 100 0.58 6.76 15.77
C PRO A 100 0.19 6.55 14.28
N PHE A 101 1.18 6.69 13.40
CA PHE A 101 1.01 6.44 11.97
C PHE A 101 1.64 5.08 11.62
N LEU A 102 0.83 4.15 11.13
CA LEU A 102 1.29 2.84 10.69
C LEU A 102 1.80 2.97 9.25
N HIS A 103 3.12 2.84 9.06
CA HIS A 103 3.72 3.08 7.76
C HIS A 103 3.77 1.79 6.93
N ILE A 104 3.17 1.77 5.72
CA ILE A 104 3.04 0.59 4.86
C ILE A 104 4.41 -0.03 4.49
N ALA A 105 5.44 0.79 4.25
CA ALA A 105 6.77 0.29 3.92
C ALA A 105 7.45 -0.39 5.12
N ASP A 106 7.17 0.05 6.35
CA ASP A 106 7.72 -0.56 7.56
C ASP A 106 7.09 -1.94 7.80
N ALA A 107 5.77 -2.05 7.66
CA ALA A 107 5.07 -3.33 7.74
C ALA A 107 5.60 -4.31 6.69
N THR A 108 5.77 -3.85 5.45
CA THR A 108 6.33 -4.65 4.35
C THR A 108 7.78 -5.06 4.63
N GLY A 109 8.62 -4.14 5.09
CA GLY A 109 10.03 -4.41 5.43
C GLY A 109 10.17 -5.47 6.53
N ARG A 110 9.33 -5.38 7.59
CA ARG A 110 9.28 -6.42 8.65
C ARG A 110 8.88 -7.78 8.08
N ALA A 111 7.88 -7.84 7.21
CA ALA A 111 7.43 -9.10 6.60
C ALA A 111 8.53 -9.74 5.74
N ILE A 112 9.22 -8.96 4.90
CA ILE A 112 10.32 -9.45 4.05
C ILE A 112 11.49 -9.95 4.92
N THR A 113 11.88 -9.18 5.94
CA THR A 113 12.94 -9.58 6.88
C THR A 113 12.56 -10.84 7.63
N GLY A 114 11.30 -10.96 8.07
CA GLY A 114 10.78 -12.17 8.73
C GLY A 114 10.82 -13.41 7.83
N ALA A 115 10.72 -13.22 6.51
CA ALA A 115 10.88 -14.29 5.51
C ALA A 115 12.36 -14.60 5.18
N GLY A 116 13.32 -13.89 5.77
CA GLY A 116 14.76 -14.08 5.53
C GLY A 116 15.23 -13.59 4.16
N MET A 117 14.48 -12.71 3.50
CA MET A 117 14.78 -12.20 2.17
C MET A 117 15.46 -10.82 2.26
N THR A 118 16.39 -10.57 1.33
CA THR A 118 17.16 -9.32 1.27
C THR A 118 17.15 -8.67 -0.10
N ARG A 119 16.59 -9.36 -1.12
CA ARG A 119 16.52 -8.87 -2.49
C ARG A 119 15.17 -9.22 -3.09
N VAL A 120 14.33 -8.21 -3.35
CA VAL A 120 12.95 -8.41 -3.79
C VAL A 120 12.62 -7.51 -4.98
N ALA A 121 11.70 -7.95 -5.83
CA ALA A 121 11.13 -7.11 -6.88
C ALA A 121 10.14 -6.11 -6.28
N LEU A 122 10.04 -4.91 -6.84
CA LEU A 122 9.05 -3.90 -6.48
C LEU A 122 8.25 -3.52 -7.73
N LEU A 123 6.94 -3.78 -7.71
CA LEU A 123 5.98 -3.35 -8.71
C LEU A 123 5.00 -2.36 -8.09
N GLY A 124 4.73 -1.24 -8.76
CA GLY A 124 3.84 -0.21 -8.27
C GLY A 124 3.70 0.94 -9.26
N THR A 125 3.19 2.08 -8.80
CA THR A 125 3.22 3.28 -9.62
C THR A 125 4.66 3.71 -9.91
N ARG A 126 4.86 4.50 -10.96
CA ARG A 126 6.16 5.09 -11.26
C ARG A 126 6.76 5.80 -10.03
N TYR A 127 5.93 6.49 -9.25
CA TYR A 127 6.36 7.17 -8.04
C TYR A 127 6.92 6.20 -6.99
N THR A 128 6.23 5.09 -6.75
CA THR A 128 6.64 4.06 -5.76
C THR A 128 7.92 3.35 -6.20
N MET A 129 8.05 3.03 -7.50
CA MET A 129 9.21 2.32 -8.03
C MET A 129 10.47 3.20 -8.13
N GLU A 130 10.31 4.49 -8.51
CA GLU A 130 11.44 5.34 -8.89
C GLU A 130 11.89 6.31 -7.78
N GLN A 131 11.01 6.65 -6.82
CA GLN A 131 11.33 7.65 -5.79
C GLN A 131 11.71 7.01 -4.45
N ASP A 132 12.47 7.73 -3.65
CA ASP A 132 13.11 7.20 -2.44
C ASP A 132 12.15 7.04 -1.25
N PHE A 133 10.97 7.68 -1.26
CA PHE A 133 10.05 7.63 -0.12
C PHE A 133 9.62 6.21 0.28
N TYR A 134 9.58 5.29 -0.66
CA TYR A 134 9.25 3.88 -0.41
C TYR A 134 10.51 3.01 -0.45
N ARG A 135 11.16 2.95 -1.62
CA ARG A 135 12.35 2.11 -1.84
C ARG A 135 13.49 2.48 -0.92
N GLY A 136 13.79 3.78 -0.77
CA GLY A 136 14.81 4.29 0.14
C GLY A 136 14.53 3.85 1.58
N ARG A 137 13.28 4.04 2.06
CA ARG A 137 12.90 3.63 3.42
C ARG A 137 13.10 2.13 3.68
N VAL A 138 12.66 1.28 2.75
CA VAL A 138 12.83 -0.19 2.85
C VAL A 138 14.32 -0.57 2.85
N THR A 139 15.12 0.09 2.01
CA THR A 139 16.57 -0.17 1.94
C THR A 139 17.29 0.30 3.20
N GLU A 140 17.03 1.52 3.64
CA GLU A 140 17.74 2.13 4.79
C GLU A 140 17.39 1.49 6.12
N GLN A 141 16.12 1.16 6.34
CA GLN A 141 15.66 0.64 7.63
C GLN A 141 15.76 -0.89 7.74
N PHE A 142 15.67 -1.62 6.62
CA PHE A 142 15.60 -3.08 6.63
C PHE A 142 16.73 -3.76 5.83
N SER A 143 17.64 -2.99 5.21
CA SER A 143 18.73 -3.51 4.36
C SER A 143 18.24 -4.38 3.20
N ILE A 144 17.04 -4.07 2.65
CA ILE A 144 16.42 -4.79 1.55
C ILE A 144 16.73 -4.07 0.24
N ASN A 145 17.29 -4.82 -0.73
CA ASN A 145 17.52 -4.34 -2.09
C ASN A 145 16.26 -4.55 -2.96
N CYS A 146 15.65 -3.46 -3.41
CA CYS A 146 14.49 -3.50 -4.30
C CYS A 146 14.91 -3.43 -5.77
N LEU A 147 14.71 -4.53 -6.52
CA LEU A 147 14.81 -4.55 -7.97
C LEU A 147 13.53 -3.96 -8.58
N ILE A 148 13.69 -3.08 -9.54
CA ILE A 148 12.56 -2.50 -10.29
C ILE A 148 12.64 -2.91 -11.77
N PRO A 149 11.51 -2.98 -12.49
CA PRO A 149 11.50 -3.27 -13.93
C PRO A 149 12.27 -2.24 -14.76
N GLU A 150 12.57 -2.56 -16.01
CA GLU A 150 13.14 -1.62 -16.97
C GLU A 150 12.19 -0.43 -17.25
N ALA A 151 12.71 0.66 -17.83
CA ALA A 151 11.99 1.92 -17.95
C ALA A 151 10.67 1.82 -18.72
N ASP A 152 10.67 1.08 -19.82
CA ASP A 152 9.48 0.83 -20.65
C ASP A 152 8.43 -0.02 -19.93
N GLU A 153 8.88 -1.02 -19.16
CA GLU A 153 7.99 -1.84 -18.35
C GLU A 153 7.39 -1.04 -17.17
N ARG A 154 8.20 -0.20 -16.50
CA ARG A 154 7.66 0.71 -15.46
C ARG A 154 6.60 1.63 -16.02
N ALA A 155 6.80 2.17 -17.23
CA ALA A 155 5.82 3.01 -17.91
C ALA A 155 4.53 2.23 -18.19
N LYS A 156 4.64 0.99 -18.69
CA LYS A 156 3.48 0.14 -18.99
C LYS A 156 2.74 -0.29 -17.72
N ILE A 157 3.46 -0.67 -16.66
CA ILE A 157 2.88 -0.98 -15.35
C ILE A 157 2.11 0.23 -14.80
N ASN A 158 2.72 1.42 -14.85
CA ASN A 158 2.06 2.65 -14.40
C ASN A 158 0.80 2.96 -15.22
N GLN A 159 0.85 2.76 -16.53
CA GLN A 159 -0.32 2.91 -17.40
C GLN A 159 -1.45 1.95 -16.98
N ILE A 160 -1.15 0.67 -16.83
CA ILE A 160 -2.13 -0.35 -16.40
C ILE A 160 -2.76 0.04 -15.05
N ILE A 161 -1.96 0.50 -14.09
CA ILE A 161 -2.48 0.91 -12.78
C ILE A 161 -3.54 2.01 -12.92
N PHE A 162 -3.24 3.11 -13.65
CA PHE A 162 -4.14 4.25 -13.72
C PHE A 162 -5.27 4.08 -14.73
N GLU A 163 -5.06 3.39 -15.85
CA GLU A 163 -6.04 3.24 -16.93
C GLU A 163 -6.93 2.00 -16.78
N GLU A 164 -6.52 1.02 -15.95
CA GLU A 164 -7.29 -0.21 -15.73
C GLU A 164 -7.59 -0.43 -14.24
N LEU A 165 -6.57 -0.66 -13.41
CA LEU A 165 -6.77 -1.15 -12.03
C LEU A 165 -7.51 -0.16 -11.13
N CYS A 166 -7.14 1.13 -11.19
CA CYS A 166 -7.83 2.20 -10.44
C CYS A 166 -9.27 2.46 -10.94
N LEU A 167 -9.64 1.89 -12.08
CA LEU A 167 -11.00 1.91 -12.63
C LEU A 167 -11.74 0.59 -12.42
N GLY A 168 -11.19 -0.31 -11.60
CA GLY A 168 -11.77 -1.61 -11.30
C GLY A 168 -11.74 -2.60 -12.49
N GLN A 169 -10.86 -2.38 -13.47
CA GLN A 169 -10.71 -3.25 -14.64
C GLN A 169 -9.52 -4.19 -14.47
N PHE A 170 -9.77 -5.49 -14.49
CA PHE A 170 -8.75 -6.53 -14.29
C PHE A 170 -8.73 -7.47 -15.50
N THR A 171 -7.87 -7.17 -16.48
CA THR A 171 -7.80 -7.92 -17.74
C THR A 171 -6.81 -9.09 -17.68
N GLU A 172 -7.07 -10.16 -18.45
CA GLU A 172 -6.12 -11.27 -18.55
C GLU A 172 -4.83 -10.85 -19.27
N ALA A 173 -4.90 -9.90 -20.18
CA ALA A 173 -3.72 -9.36 -20.87
C ALA A 173 -2.78 -8.66 -19.88
N SER A 174 -3.32 -7.82 -19.00
CA SER A 174 -2.55 -7.14 -17.95
C SER A 174 -2.00 -8.13 -16.93
N ARG A 175 -2.78 -9.15 -16.57
CA ARG A 175 -2.30 -10.23 -15.67
C ARG A 175 -1.12 -10.99 -16.28
N ALA A 176 -1.21 -11.38 -17.55
CA ALA A 176 -0.13 -12.06 -18.24
C ALA A 176 1.13 -11.18 -18.33
N TYR A 177 0.97 -9.88 -18.56
CA TYR A 177 2.08 -8.93 -18.59
C TYR A 177 2.81 -8.84 -17.25
N TYR A 178 2.06 -8.70 -16.14
CA TYR A 178 2.65 -8.72 -14.79
C TYR A 178 3.40 -10.02 -14.51
N ALA A 179 2.84 -11.18 -14.90
CA ALA A 179 3.49 -12.47 -14.72
C ALA A 179 4.84 -12.55 -15.47
N GLN A 180 4.92 -12.02 -16.69
CA GLN A 180 6.17 -11.96 -17.46
C GLN A 180 7.21 -11.07 -16.78
N VAL A 181 6.83 -9.89 -16.31
CA VAL A 181 7.73 -8.98 -15.60
C VAL A 181 8.26 -9.62 -14.32
N ILE A 182 7.38 -10.28 -13.54
CA ILE A 182 7.77 -10.96 -12.29
C ILE A 182 8.77 -12.09 -12.59
N ALA A 183 8.52 -12.91 -13.63
CA ALA A 183 9.41 -14.00 -14.03
C ALA A 183 10.81 -13.48 -14.39
N ARG A 184 10.89 -12.38 -15.16
CA ARG A 184 12.15 -11.78 -15.54
C ARG A 184 12.91 -11.19 -14.33
N LEU A 185 12.22 -10.57 -13.37
CA LEU A 185 12.86 -10.09 -12.14
C LEU A 185 13.34 -11.25 -11.25
N ALA A 186 12.64 -12.40 -11.27
CA ALA A 186 13.12 -13.62 -10.63
C ALA A 186 14.44 -14.12 -11.25
N GLU A 187 14.55 -14.11 -12.58
CA GLU A 187 15.81 -14.44 -13.29
C GLU A 187 16.96 -13.48 -12.92
N GLN A 188 16.65 -12.23 -12.58
CA GLN A 188 17.61 -11.23 -12.08
C GLN A 188 17.96 -11.42 -10.60
N GLY A 189 17.41 -12.43 -9.94
CA GLY A 189 17.72 -12.82 -8.57
C GLY A 189 16.80 -12.21 -7.51
N ALA A 190 15.60 -11.75 -7.87
CA ALA A 190 14.58 -11.43 -6.88
C ALA A 190 14.12 -12.69 -6.16
N GLN A 191 14.05 -12.63 -4.82
CA GLN A 191 13.62 -13.73 -3.95
C GLN A 191 12.11 -13.69 -3.66
N GLY A 192 11.49 -12.53 -3.85
CA GLY A 192 10.08 -12.26 -3.66
C GLY A 192 9.67 -11.03 -4.46
N VAL A 193 8.38 -10.72 -4.49
CA VAL A 193 7.84 -9.54 -5.17
C VAL A 193 6.93 -8.72 -4.25
N ILE A 194 7.20 -7.42 -4.14
CA ILE A 194 6.34 -6.45 -3.46
C ILE A 194 5.28 -5.95 -4.43
N PHE A 195 4.00 -6.11 -4.09
CA PHE A 195 2.91 -5.42 -4.75
C PHE A 195 2.74 -4.03 -4.12
N GLY A 196 3.55 -3.08 -4.61
CA GLY A 196 3.62 -1.69 -4.16
C GLY A 196 2.52 -0.78 -4.73
N CYS A 197 1.45 -1.37 -5.20
CA CYS A 197 0.16 -0.75 -5.49
C CYS A 197 -0.91 -1.70 -4.97
N THR A 198 -1.83 -1.16 -4.21
CA THR A 198 -2.85 -1.95 -3.49
C THR A 198 -3.79 -2.72 -4.42
N GLU A 199 -3.90 -2.29 -5.68
CA GLU A 199 -4.73 -2.93 -6.71
C GLU A 199 -4.05 -4.12 -7.40
N ILE A 200 -2.72 -4.25 -7.32
CA ILE A 200 -2.00 -5.35 -8.00
C ILE A 200 -2.43 -6.71 -7.43
N GLY A 201 -2.64 -6.78 -6.11
CA GLY A 201 -3.15 -8.00 -5.47
C GLY A 201 -4.55 -8.42 -5.94
N LEU A 202 -5.35 -7.49 -6.46
CA LEU A 202 -6.64 -7.78 -7.08
C LEU A 202 -6.48 -8.34 -8.51
N LEU A 203 -5.41 -7.95 -9.21
CA LEU A 203 -5.11 -8.42 -10.58
C LEU A 203 -4.39 -9.77 -10.57
N VAL A 204 -3.35 -9.91 -9.75
CA VAL A 204 -2.44 -11.07 -9.76
C VAL A 204 -2.63 -11.86 -8.47
N PRO A 205 -3.39 -12.96 -8.48
CA PRO A 205 -3.46 -13.87 -7.36
C PRO A 205 -2.08 -14.47 -7.04
N GLU A 206 -1.81 -14.70 -5.77
CA GLU A 206 -0.51 -15.21 -5.30
C GLU A 206 -0.11 -16.52 -6.00
N GLU A 207 -1.08 -17.40 -6.29
CA GLU A 207 -0.87 -18.70 -6.95
C GLU A 207 -0.37 -18.58 -8.39
N ARG A 208 -0.50 -17.40 -9.00
CA ARG A 208 -0.01 -17.10 -10.36
C ARG A 208 1.35 -16.42 -10.38
N SER A 209 1.92 -16.12 -9.22
CA SER A 209 3.28 -15.57 -9.11
C SER A 209 4.31 -16.67 -8.98
N VAL A 210 5.41 -16.57 -9.74
CA VAL A 210 6.58 -17.47 -9.60
C VAL A 210 7.46 -17.11 -8.40
N LEU A 211 7.21 -15.97 -7.76
CA LEU A 211 7.88 -15.50 -6.56
C LEU A 211 6.88 -15.40 -5.39
N PRO A 212 7.33 -15.62 -4.14
CA PRO A 212 6.55 -15.26 -2.97
C PRO A 212 6.09 -13.80 -3.05
N VAL A 213 4.81 -13.55 -2.76
CA VAL A 213 4.18 -12.22 -2.87
C VAL A 213 4.16 -11.52 -1.53
N PHE A 214 4.57 -10.25 -1.51
CA PHE A 214 4.37 -9.32 -0.41
C PHE A 214 3.28 -8.31 -0.84
N ASP A 215 2.02 -8.69 -0.61
CA ASP A 215 0.88 -7.79 -0.82
C ASP A 215 0.87 -6.72 0.27
N THR A 216 1.23 -5.50 -0.10
CA THR A 216 1.38 -4.40 0.85
C THR A 216 0.08 -4.04 1.55
N ALA A 217 -1.08 -4.18 0.90
CA ALA A 217 -2.37 -3.91 1.52
C ALA A 217 -2.72 -4.95 2.59
N ALA A 218 -2.51 -6.23 2.29
CA ALA A 218 -2.76 -7.33 3.23
C ALA A 218 -1.83 -7.24 4.45
N ILE A 219 -0.53 -7.03 4.22
CA ILE A 219 0.48 -6.89 5.29
C ILE A 219 0.17 -5.67 6.17
N HIS A 220 -0.21 -4.55 5.57
CA HIS A 220 -0.52 -3.32 6.29
C HIS A 220 -1.84 -3.43 7.10
N ALA A 221 -2.85 -4.12 6.55
CA ALA A 221 -4.08 -4.43 7.28
C ALA A 221 -3.81 -5.33 8.50
N GLU A 222 -2.91 -6.30 8.36
CA GLU A 222 -2.47 -7.17 9.46
C GLU A 222 -1.74 -6.38 10.57
N ASP A 223 -0.87 -5.44 10.18
CA ASP A 223 -0.19 -4.52 11.11
C ASP A 223 -1.22 -3.63 11.87
N ALA A 224 -2.26 -3.17 11.16
CA ALA A 224 -3.37 -2.45 11.78
C ALA A 224 -4.12 -3.30 12.81
N VAL A 225 -4.39 -4.57 12.51
CA VAL A 225 -5.04 -5.51 13.44
C VAL A 225 -4.17 -5.73 14.68
N ALA A 226 -2.86 -5.91 14.51
CA ALA A 226 -1.92 -6.05 15.62
C ALA A 226 -1.92 -4.80 16.52
N PHE A 227 -1.90 -3.61 15.92
CA PHE A 227 -2.01 -2.34 16.64
C PHE A 227 -3.33 -2.20 17.40
N MET A 228 -4.46 -2.58 16.80
CA MET A 228 -5.77 -2.50 17.43
C MET A 228 -5.90 -3.38 18.68
N LEU A 229 -5.17 -4.49 18.72
CA LEU A 229 -5.22 -5.48 19.81
C LEU A 229 -4.10 -5.33 20.85
N SER A 230 -3.17 -4.38 20.64
CA SER A 230 -2.07 -4.10 21.57
C SER A 230 -2.47 -3.32 22.83
#